data_3216b430dffa141a98376b1c52a19157
#
_entry.id   3216b430dffa141a98376b1c52a19157
#
_cell.length_a   1.000
_cell.length_b   1.000
_cell.length_c   1.000
_cell.angle_alpha   90.00
_cell.angle_beta   90.00
_cell.angle_gamma   90.00
#
_symmetry.space_group_name_H-M   'P 1'
#
loop_
_entity.id
_entity.type
_entity.pdbx_description
1 polymer ?
#
loop_
_entity_poly.entity_id
_entity_poly.type
_entity_poly.pdbx_seq_one_letter_code
_entity_poly.pdbx_strand_id
1 'polypeptide(L)'
;DLHCRSAAQHSVVVAGIAARLAQMYGFSKKGVARIRVAGLLHDLGKLVVPAALLTKAQPLTDFERRQIHIHPQFTWKILSRIAGMQDIARMASFHHERPDGKGYPFHLRGAQLDLGPRIISVADCYAALREARCYKPAYSPEKSLIIMQETAARGGLDPEVVEALRSDLMGAGQD
;
A
#
# COMPACT_ATOMS: atom_id res chain seq x y z
N ASP A 1 -8.51 -9.10 23.36
CA ASP A 1 -8.63 -9.10 21.88
C ASP A 1 -7.34 -8.63 21.22
N LEU A 2 -6.33 -9.52 21.31
CA LEU A 2 -4.93 -9.25 20.97
C LEU A 2 -4.56 -9.55 19.50
N HIS A 3 -5.52 -9.71 18.58
CA HIS A 3 -5.24 -10.30 17.27
C HIS A 3 -5.41 -9.35 16.07
N CYS A 4 -5.80 -8.11 16.28
CA CYS A 4 -5.86 -7.14 15.20
C CYS A 4 -4.73 -6.13 15.36
N ARG A 5 -3.71 -6.17 14.51
CA ARG A 5 -2.69 -5.11 14.48
C ARG A 5 -3.41 -3.78 14.26
N SER A 6 -3.02 -2.75 15.01
CA SER A 6 -3.60 -1.43 14.82
C SER A 6 -3.23 -0.90 13.42
N ALA A 7 -4.06 -0.01 12.86
CA ALA A 7 -3.77 0.66 11.59
C ALA A 7 -2.37 1.33 11.60
N ALA A 8 -1.93 1.80 12.77
CA ALA A 8 -0.59 2.38 12.94
C ALA A 8 0.52 1.33 12.74
N GLN A 9 0.37 0.11 13.28
CA GLN A 9 1.34 -0.97 13.07
C GLN A 9 1.42 -1.39 11.61
N HIS A 10 0.28 -1.49 10.91
CA HIS A 10 0.23 -1.72 9.48
C HIS A 10 1.03 -0.67 8.71
N SER A 11 0.77 0.62 8.95
CA SER A 11 1.47 1.71 8.27
C SER A 11 2.98 1.70 8.53
N VAL A 12 3.44 1.33 9.73
CA VAL A 12 4.87 1.17 10.04
C VAL A 12 5.49 0.04 9.23
N VAL A 13 4.82 -1.11 9.09
CA VAL A 13 5.29 -2.24 8.27
C VAL A 13 5.37 -1.83 6.80
N VAL A 14 4.32 -1.21 6.26
CA VAL A 14 4.30 -0.70 4.87
C VAL A 14 5.45 0.26 4.63
N ALA A 15 5.66 1.23 5.52
CA ALA A 15 6.75 2.20 5.42
C ALA A 15 8.14 1.56 5.44
N GLY A 16 8.32 0.52 6.24
CA GLY A 16 9.57 -0.24 6.31
C GLY A 16 9.88 -0.98 5.01
N ILE A 17 8.91 -1.71 4.49
CA ILE A 17 9.03 -2.46 3.22
C ILE A 17 9.25 -1.48 2.05
N ALA A 18 8.44 -0.42 1.96
CA ALA A 18 8.54 0.58 0.90
C ALA A 18 9.92 1.28 0.90
N ALA A 19 10.50 1.55 2.08
CA ALA A 19 11.82 2.14 2.19
C ALA A 19 12.94 1.20 1.68
N ARG A 20 12.87 -0.11 1.99
CA ARG A 20 13.84 -1.09 1.47
C ARG A 20 13.74 -1.21 -0.04
N LEU A 21 12.53 -1.34 -0.59
CA LEU A 21 12.34 -1.37 -2.04
C LEU A 21 12.88 -0.10 -2.72
N ALA A 22 12.63 1.08 -2.15
CA ALA A 22 13.17 2.33 -2.67
C ALA A 22 14.71 2.35 -2.69
N GLN A 23 15.37 1.77 -1.68
CA GLN A 23 16.83 1.61 -1.68
C GLN A 23 17.31 0.71 -2.81
N MET A 24 16.65 -0.43 -3.05
CA MET A 24 16.97 -1.35 -4.14
C MET A 24 16.84 -0.68 -5.52
N TYR A 25 15.87 0.23 -5.67
CA TYR A 25 15.69 1.04 -6.88
C TYR A 25 16.62 2.27 -6.97
N GLY A 26 17.59 2.41 -6.06
CA GLY A 26 18.59 3.48 -6.11
C GLY A 26 18.08 4.88 -5.75
N PHE A 27 16.97 4.98 -5.03
CA PHE A 27 16.50 6.28 -4.55
C PHE A 27 17.52 6.91 -3.60
N SER A 28 17.73 8.23 -3.72
CA SER A 28 18.56 8.98 -2.77
C SER A 28 18.07 8.82 -1.32
N LYS A 29 18.92 9.08 -0.33
CA LYS A 29 18.51 9.06 1.10
C LYS A 29 17.27 9.92 1.36
N LYS A 30 17.16 11.08 0.69
CA LYS A 30 15.99 11.96 0.77
C LYS A 30 14.75 11.30 0.11
N GLY A 31 14.92 10.65 -1.03
CA GLY A 31 13.85 9.92 -1.72
C GLY A 31 13.31 8.77 -0.87
N VAL A 32 14.18 7.95 -0.29
CA VAL A 32 13.82 6.87 0.64
C VAL A 32 13.04 7.39 1.84
N ALA A 33 13.50 8.49 2.45
CA ALA A 33 12.79 9.10 3.58
C ALA A 33 11.38 9.56 3.18
N ARG A 34 11.20 10.14 1.98
CA ARG A 34 9.88 10.59 1.48
C ARG A 34 8.96 9.42 1.20
N ILE A 35 9.44 8.34 0.59
CA ILE A 35 8.66 7.10 0.38
C ILE A 35 8.25 6.49 1.72
N ARG A 36 9.15 6.45 2.70
CA ARG A 36 8.82 5.98 4.05
C ARG A 36 7.69 6.79 4.68
N VAL A 37 7.75 8.12 4.60
CA VAL A 37 6.67 9.00 5.10
C VAL A 37 5.37 8.77 4.33
N ALA A 38 5.43 8.60 3.00
CA ALA A 38 4.25 8.30 2.20
C ALA A 38 3.61 6.95 2.62
N GLY A 39 4.41 5.92 2.86
CA GLY A 39 3.93 4.62 3.38
C GLY A 39 3.31 4.72 4.78
N LEU A 40 3.84 5.62 5.66
CA LEU A 40 3.22 5.88 6.95
C LEU A 40 1.86 6.56 6.85
N LEU A 41 1.66 7.40 5.82
CA LEU A 41 0.50 8.27 5.67
C LEU A 41 -0.48 7.82 4.57
N HIS A 42 -0.24 6.65 3.92
CA HIS A 42 -1.05 6.22 2.78
C HIS A 42 -2.55 6.13 3.11
N ASP A 43 -2.85 5.70 4.30
CA ASP A 43 -4.19 5.46 4.82
C ASP A 43 -4.78 6.64 5.64
N LEU A 44 -4.11 7.81 5.68
CA LEU A 44 -4.53 8.97 6.48
C LEU A 44 -5.98 9.38 6.20
N GLY A 45 -6.43 9.26 4.96
CA GLY A 45 -7.80 9.57 4.58
C GLY A 45 -8.87 8.66 5.18
N LYS A 46 -8.49 7.52 5.79
CA LYS A 46 -9.45 6.68 6.53
C LYS A 46 -10.04 7.38 7.76
N LEU A 47 -9.45 8.50 8.20
CA LEU A 47 -10.02 9.33 9.29
C LEU A 47 -11.43 9.86 8.98
N VAL A 48 -11.80 9.98 7.70
CA VAL A 48 -13.15 10.43 7.32
C VAL A 48 -14.12 9.27 7.07
N VAL A 49 -13.64 8.02 7.13
CA VAL A 49 -14.48 6.83 6.94
C VAL A 49 -15.10 6.46 8.28
N PRO A 50 -16.41 6.20 8.35
CA PRO A 50 -17.05 5.75 9.58
C PRO A 50 -16.37 4.51 10.17
N ALA A 51 -15.99 4.57 11.44
CA ALA A 51 -15.29 3.47 12.13
C ALA A 51 -16.06 2.14 12.03
N ALA A 52 -17.39 2.19 12.06
CA ALA A 52 -18.25 1.01 11.92
C ALA A 52 -18.03 0.26 10.57
N LEU A 53 -17.64 0.96 9.49
CA LEU A 53 -17.34 0.34 8.22
C LEU A 53 -15.94 -0.31 8.22
N LEU A 54 -14.97 0.31 8.89
CA LEU A 54 -13.60 -0.21 8.97
C LEU A 54 -13.50 -1.46 9.83
N THR A 55 -14.40 -1.64 10.79
CA THR A 55 -14.42 -2.77 11.73
C THR A 55 -15.51 -3.80 11.44
N LYS A 56 -16.27 -3.63 10.35
CA LYS A 56 -17.38 -4.51 9.99
C LYS A 56 -16.88 -5.93 9.71
N ALA A 57 -17.42 -6.92 10.43
CA ALA A 57 -17.07 -8.33 10.26
C ALA A 57 -17.76 -8.96 9.03
N GLN A 58 -18.93 -8.47 8.64
CA GLN A 58 -19.68 -8.95 7.47
C GLN A 58 -19.13 -8.35 6.19
N PRO A 59 -19.32 -9.02 5.04
CA PRO A 59 -18.95 -8.46 3.74
C PRO A 59 -19.56 -7.07 3.52
N LEU A 60 -18.74 -6.16 2.98
CA LEU A 60 -19.20 -4.82 2.63
C LEU A 60 -20.12 -4.86 1.41
N THR A 61 -21.21 -4.11 1.46
CA THR A 61 -22.00 -3.80 0.27
C THR A 61 -21.20 -2.91 -0.68
N ASP A 62 -21.63 -2.81 -1.95
CA ASP A 62 -20.96 -1.92 -2.92
C ASP A 62 -21.01 -0.45 -2.50
N PHE A 63 -22.09 -0.03 -1.84
CA PHE A 63 -22.20 1.33 -1.30
C PHE A 63 -21.18 1.57 -0.18
N GLU A 64 -21.05 0.66 0.77
CA GLU A 64 -20.09 0.74 1.87
C GLU A 64 -18.64 0.69 1.35
N ARG A 65 -18.39 -0.18 0.36
CA ARG A 65 -17.07 -0.26 -0.30
C ARG A 65 -16.69 1.07 -0.95
N ARG A 66 -17.62 1.72 -1.66
CA ARG A 66 -17.39 3.05 -2.23
C ARG A 66 -17.05 4.10 -1.16
N GLN A 67 -17.68 4.04 0.00
CA GLN A 67 -17.35 4.95 1.11
C GLN A 67 -15.92 4.75 1.63
N ILE A 68 -15.40 3.53 1.63
CA ILE A 68 -13.99 3.28 1.99
C ILE A 68 -13.06 3.73 0.85
N HIS A 69 -13.42 3.48 -0.41
CA HIS A 69 -12.59 3.80 -1.57
C HIS A 69 -12.33 5.31 -1.79
N ILE A 70 -13.01 6.19 -1.07
CA ILE A 70 -12.73 7.63 -1.11
C ILE A 70 -11.50 8.05 -0.29
N HIS A 71 -10.97 7.18 0.63
CA HIS A 71 -9.88 7.57 1.52
C HIS A 71 -8.63 8.08 0.80
N PRO A 72 -8.20 7.56 -0.38
CA PRO A 72 -7.03 8.11 -1.05
C PRO A 72 -7.24 9.54 -1.53
N GLN A 73 -8.46 9.92 -1.93
CA GLN A 73 -8.78 11.31 -2.26
C GLN A 73 -8.65 12.24 -1.05
N PHE A 74 -9.06 11.76 0.14
CA PHE A 74 -8.89 12.53 1.37
C PHE A 74 -7.43 12.58 1.83
N THR A 75 -6.68 11.49 1.67
CA THR A 75 -5.21 11.52 1.85
C THR A 75 -4.58 12.61 0.98
N TRP A 76 -4.95 12.67 -0.30
CA TRP A 76 -4.51 13.74 -1.20
C TRP A 76 -4.91 15.13 -0.72
N LYS A 77 -6.19 15.34 -0.41
CA LYS A 77 -6.73 16.63 0.05
C LYS A 77 -6.03 17.16 1.30
N ILE A 78 -5.64 16.27 2.20
CA ILE A 78 -4.96 16.65 3.45
C ILE A 78 -3.49 16.97 3.16
N LEU A 79 -2.76 16.03 2.56
CA LEU A 79 -1.30 16.14 2.41
C LEU A 79 -0.89 17.18 1.38
N SER A 80 -1.63 17.36 0.28
CA SER A 80 -1.27 18.31 -0.76
C SER A 80 -1.34 19.78 -0.33
N ARG A 81 -2.04 20.07 0.78
CA ARG A 81 -2.12 21.42 1.38
C ARG A 81 -0.91 21.78 2.23
N ILE A 82 -0.07 20.81 2.56
CA ILE A 82 1.12 21.04 3.39
C ILE A 82 2.29 21.34 2.47
N ALA A 83 2.94 22.49 2.69
CA ALA A 83 4.10 22.90 1.90
C ALA A 83 5.19 21.83 1.91
N GLY A 84 5.72 21.47 0.75
CA GLY A 84 6.77 20.46 0.60
C GLY A 84 6.31 19.01 0.69
N MET A 85 4.99 18.73 0.83
CA MET A 85 4.44 17.37 0.92
C MET A 85 3.81 16.87 -0.39
N GLN A 86 3.87 17.64 -1.48
CA GLN A 86 3.16 17.31 -2.73
C GLN A 86 3.54 15.94 -3.31
N ASP A 87 4.84 15.60 -3.33
CA ASP A 87 5.31 14.29 -3.81
C ASP A 87 4.85 13.16 -2.87
N ILE A 88 4.91 13.41 -1.54
CA ILE A 88 4.44 12.45 -0.53
C ILE A 88 2.94 12.24 -0.68
N ALA A 89 2.18 13.32 -0.91
CA ALA A 89 0.74 13.25 -1.17
C ALA A 89 0.43 12.37 -2.39
N ARG A 90 1.17 12.53 -3.50
CA ARG A 90 1.02 11.68 -4.70
C ARG A 90 1.29 10.22 -4.37
N MET A 91 2.45 9.93 -3.78
CA MET A 91 2.85 8.57 -3.45
C MET A 91 1.85 7.89 -2.50
N ALA A 92 1.44 8.60 -1.44
CA ALA A 92 0.50 8.11 -0.46
C ALA A 92 -0.90 7.88 -1.03
N SER A 93 -1.39 8.78 -1.91
CA SER A 93 -2.77 8.74 -2.40
C SER A 93 -2.98 7.83 -3.61
N PHE A 94 -1.90 7.45 -4.30
CA PHE A 94 -2.01 6.63 -5.52
C PHE A 94 -1.71 5.15 -5.28
N HIS A 95 -1.63 4.71 -4.02
CA HIS A 95 -1.27 3.33 -3.67
C HIS A 95 -2.33 2.29 -4.09
N HIS A 96 -3.56 2.70 -4.36
CA HIS A 96 -4.61 1.85 -4.92
C HIS A 96 -4.79 2.01 -6.44
N GLU A 97 -3.97 2.84 -7.07
CA GLU A 97 -3.89 2.87 -8.52
C GLU A 97 -3.19 1.62 -9.05
N ARG A 98 -3.53 1.20 -10.26
CA ARG A 98 -3.07 -0.05 -10.84
C ARG A 98 -2.44 0.19 -12.20
N PRO A 99 -1.39 -0.57 -12.57
CA PRO A 99 -0.76 -0.44 -13.88
C PRO A 99 -1.75 -0.61 -15.05
N ASP A 100 -2.77 -1.45 -14.89
CA ASP A 100 -3.83 -1.68 -15.89
C ASP A 100 -4.87 -0.55 -15.99
N GLY A 101 -4.77 0.48 -15.13
CA GLY A 101 -5.71 1.61 -15.07
C GLY A 101 -7.07 1.30 -14.45
N LYS A 102 -7.24 0.11 -13.85
CA LYS A 102 -8.47 -0.28 -13.13
C LYS A 102 -8.40 0.01 -11.64
N GLY A 103 -7.37 0.75 -11.22
CA GLY A 103 -7.23 1.25 -9.85
C GLY A 103 -8.20 2.37 -9.54
N TYR A 104 -8.10 2.92 -8.35
CA TYR A 104 -8.94 4.01 -7.86
C TYR A 104 -8.11 4.95 -6.97
N PRO A 105 -8.54 6.17 -6.74
CA PRO A 105 -9.78 6.83 -7.22
C PRO A 105 -9.58 7.64 -8.50
N PHE A 106 -8.35 7.78 -9.01
CA PHE A 106 -8.01 8.69 -10.12
C PHE A 106 -7.91 7.96 -11.47
N HIS A 107 -7.92 6.62 -11.48
CA HIS A 107 -7.81 5.77 -12.67
C HIS A 107 -6.58 6.08 -13.55
N LEU A 108 -5.43 6.28 -12.89
CA LEU A 108 -4.15 6.58 -13.54
C LEU A 108 -3.65 5.39 -14.35
N ARG A 109 -2.94 5.67 -15.46
CA ARG A 109 -2.45 4.64 -16.38
C ARG A 109 -1.00 4.88 -16.78
N GLY A 110 -0.26 3.79 -16.98
CA GLY A 110 1.07 3.83 -17.57
C GLY A 110 1.99 4.85 -16.91
N ALA A 111 2.54 5.78 -17.68
CA ALA A 111 3.49 6.80 -17.21
C ALA A 111 2.90 7.81 -16.18
N GLN A 112 1.58 7.85 -15.99
CA GLN A 112 0.97 8.68 -14.96
C GLN A 112 1.19 8.12 -13.55
N LEU A 113 1.49 6.82 -13.45
CA LEU A 113 1.74 6.13 -12.19
C LEU A 113 3.25 5.94 -11.98
N ASP A 114 3.87 6.90 -11.32
CA ASP A 114 5.29 6.89 -10.98
C ASP A 114 5.68 5.64 -10.16
N LEU A 115 6.97 5.37 -10.04
CA LEU A 115 7.49 4.20 -9.30
C LEU A 115 7.14 4.26 -7.79
N GLY A 116 7.13 5.45 -7.17
CA GLY A 116 6.84 5.59 -5.73
C GLY A 116 5.49 5.00 -5.31
N PRO A 117 4.37 5.38 -5.92
CA PRO A 117 3.06 4.76 -5.66
C PRO A 117 3.05 3.24 -5.89
N ARG A 118 3.73 2.76 -6.95
CA ARG A 118 3.81 1.31 -7.25
C ARG A 118 4.55 0.54 -6.16
N ILE A 119 5.61 1.12 -5.59
CA ILE A 119 6.33 0.57 -4.43
C ILE A 119 5.40 0.50 -3.22
N ILE A 120 4.64 1.56 -2.91
CA ILE A 120 3.74 1.58 -1.76
C ILE A 120 2.61 0.56 -1.95
N SER A 121 2.04 0.44 -3.16
CA SER A 121 1.00 -0.54 -3.48
C SER A 121 1.46 -1.99 -3.22
N VAL A 122 2.68 -2.33 -3.63
CA VAL A 122 3.27 -3.66 -3.40
C VAL A 122 3.54 -3.88 -1.90
N ALA A 123 4.08 -2.87 -1.21
CA ALA A 123 4.34 -2.95 0.24
C ALA A 123 3.05 -3.11 1.06
N ASP A 124 2.00 -2.36 0.72
CA ASP A 124 0.67 -2.44 1.34
C ASP A 124 0.04 -3.82 1.11
N CYS A 125 0.02 -4.29 -0.14
CA CYS A 125 -0.52 -5.60 -0.48
C CYS A 125 0.18 -6.73 0.31
N TYR A 126 1.52 -6.71 0.38
CA TYR A 126 2.26 -7.71 1.15
C TYR A 126 1.94 -7.60 2.65
N ALA A 127 1.98 -6.41 3.23
CA ALA A 127 1.66 -6.19 4.64
C ALA A 127 0.26 -6.71 4.96
N ALA A 128 -0.75 -6.39 4.13
CA ALA A 128 -2.13 -6.83 4.31
C ALA A 128 -2.30 -8.35 4.21
N LEU A 129 -1.54 -9.05 3.35
CA LEU A 129 -1.55 -10.51 3.24
C LEU A 129 -0.88 -11.17 4.45
N ARG A 130 0.11 -10.52 5.07
CA ARG A 130 0.85 -10.97 6.24
C ARG A 130 0.16 -10.65 7.57
N GLU A 131 -0.96 -9.93 7.54
CA GLU A 131 -1.75 -9.63 8.72
C GLU A 131 -2.80 -10.70 8.99
N ALA A 132 -2.85 -11.17 10.26
CA ALA A 132 -4.01 -11.90 10.74
C ALA A 132 -5.18 -10.92 10.94
N ARG A 133 -6.35 -11.25 10.41
CA ARG A 133 -7.60 -10.51 10.61
C ARG A 133 -8.59 -11.39 11.36
N CYS A 134 -9.59 -10.78 12.00
CA CYS A 134 -10.59 -11.52 12.81
C CYS A 134 -11.26 -12.69 12.07
N TYR A 135 -11.26 -12.66 10.73
CA TYR A 135 -11.90 -13.65 9.86
C TYR A 135 -10.90 -14.45 9.00
N LYS A 136 -9.57 -14.22 9.14
CA LYS A 136 -8.56 -14.85 8.28
C LYS A 136 -7.18 -14.84 8.93
N PRO A 137 -6.49 -16.00 9.03
CA PRO A 137 -5.10 -16.04 9.46
C PRO A 137 -4.17 -15.35 8.46
N ALA A 138 -3.00 -14.92 8.94
CA ALA A 138 -1.95 -14.42 8.07
C ALA A 138 -1.48 -15.51 7.09
N TYR A 139 -1.25 -15.16 5.83
CA TYR A 139 -0.59 -16.08 4.90
C TYR A 139 0.91 -16.18 5.21
N SER A 140 1.54 -17.29 4.81
CA SER A 140 3.01 -17.39 4.82
C SER A 140 3.65 -16.40 3.83
N PRO A 141 4.96 -16.07 3.98
CA PRO A 141 5.66 -15.25 2.99
C PRO A 141 5.53 -15.80 1.57
N GLU A 142 5.73 -17.10 1.39
CA GLU A 142 5.69 -17.80 0.09
C GLU A 142 4.29 -17.68 -0.53
N LYS A 143 3.24 -17.96 0.26
CA LYS A 143 1.86 -17.88 -0.22
C LYS A 143 1.48 -16.43 -0.57
N SER A 144 1.97 -15.46 0.20
CA SER A 144 1.75 -14.05 -0.10
C SER A 144 2.37 -13.66 -1.44
N LEU A 145 3.61 -14.09 -1.70
CA LEU A 145 4.30 -13.83 -2.97
C LEU A 145 3.58 -14.46 -4.17
N ILE A 146 3.09 -15.71 -4.04
CA ILE A 146 2.31 -16.36 -5.11
C ILE A 146 1.07 -15.53 -5.45
N ILE A 147 0.29 -15.11 -4.45
CA ILE A 147 -0.91 -14.27 -4.65
C ILE A 147 -0.55 -12.95 -5.34
N MET A 148 0.56 -12.32 -4.94
CA MET A 148 1.02 -11.06 -5.52
C MET A 148 1.50 -11.22 -6.96
N GLN A 149 2.19 -12.31 -7.30
CA GLN A 149 2.59 -12.64 -8.68
C GLN A 149 1.37 -12.86 -9.58
N GLU A 150 0.36 -13.60 -9.11
CA GLU A 150 -0.91 -13.77 -9.82
C GLU A 150 -1.63 -12.42 -10.03
N THR A 151 -1.58 -11.54 -9.03
CA THR A 151 -2.17 -10.20 -9.11
C THR A 151 -1.42 -9.33 -10.12
N ALA A 152 -0.10 -9.39 -10.13
CA ALA A 152 0.74 -8.68 -11.10
C ALA A 152 0.53 -9.17 -12.54
N ALA A 153 0.41 -10.49 -12.74
CA ALA A 153 0.11 -11.08 -14.05
C ALA A 153 -1.23 -10.60 -14.64
N ARG A 154 -2.18 -10.17 -13.77
CA ARG A 154 -3.46 -9.58 -14.15
C ARG A 154 -3.44 -8.04 -14.22
N GLY A 155 -2.25 -7.42 -14.13
CA GLY A 155 -2.07 -5.96 -14.17
C GLY A 155 -2.49 -5.22 -12.89
N GLY A 156 -2.71 -5.94 -11.78
CA GLY A 156 -3.12 -5.34 -10.50
C GLY A 156 -1.96 -4.75 -9.69
N LEU A 157 -0.75 -5.29 -9.86
CA LEU A 157 0.48 -4.83 -9.24
C LEU A 157 1.57 -4.71 -10.31
N ASP A 158 2.62 -3.97 -9.99
CA ASP A 158 3.82 -3.90 -10.83
C ASP A 158 4.66 -5.18 -10.67
N PRO A 159 4.88 -5.96 -11.75
CA PRO A 159 5.60 -7.22 -11.66
C PRO A 159 7.08 -7.06 -11.28
N GLU A 160 7.73 -5.96 -11.71
CA GLU A 160 9.14 -5.69 -11.37
C GLU A 160 9.27 -5.38 -9.88
N VAL A 161 8.34 -4.62 -9.30
CA VAL A 161 8.35 -4.29 -7.88
C VAL A 161 8.02 -5.52 -7.03
N VAL A 162 7.13 -6.40 -7.48
CA VAL A 162 6.85 -7.69 -6.81
C VAL A 162 8.10 -8.58 -6.81
N GLU A 163 8.84 -8.62 -7.93
CA GLU A 163 10.08 -9.41 -8.02
C GLU A 163 11.19 -8.83 -7.14
N ALA A 164 11.30 -7.51 -7.06
CA ALA A 164 12.24 -6.84 -6.15
C ALA A 164 11.92 -7.20 -4.68
N LEU A 165 10.64 -7.21 -4.29
CA LEU A 165 10.23 -7.64 -2.95
C LEU A 165 10.60 -9.11 -2.69
N ARG A 166 10.38 -10.00 -3.67
CA ARG A 166 10.76 -11.41 -3.55
C ARG A 166 12.26 -11.55 -3.29
N SER A 167 13.07 -10.82 -4.02
CA SER A 167 14.53 -10.84 -3.88
C SER A 167 14.99 -10.30 -2.50
N ASP A 168 14.39 -9.22 -2.01
CA ASP A 168 14.65 -8.66 -0.66
C ASP A 168 14.37 -9.68 0.45
N LEU A 169 13.24 -10.39 0.34
CA LEU A 169 12.85 -11.39 1.34
C LEU A 169 13.72 -12.65 1.32
N MET A 170 14.21 -13.06 0.15
CA MET A 170 15.11 -14.22 0.03
C MET A 170 16.54 -13.89 0.46
N GLY A 171 17.01 -12.66 0.21
CA GLY A 171 18.33 -12.20 0.67
C GLY A 171 18.43 -12.04 2.17
N ALA A 172 17.35 -11.62 2.84
CA ALA A 172 17.30 -11.45 4.29
C ALA A 172 17.30 -12.78 5.10
N GLY A 173 17.20 -13.90 4.44
CA GLY A 173 17.23 -15.24 5.09
C GLY A 173 18.59 -15.93 5.06
N GLN A 174 19.65 -15.25 4.59
CA GLN A 174 21.00 -15.81 4.45
C GLN A 174 22.04 -15.23 5.43
N ASP A 175 21.62 -14.31 6.29
CA ASP A 175 22.42 -13.74 7.40
C ASP A 175 21.87 -14.28 8.74
#